data_0b24e3d29f2a4d31f5b7f850fb8a1508
#
_entry.id   0b24e3d29f2a4d31f5b7f850fb8a1508
#
_cell.length_a   1.000
_cell.length_b   1.000
_cell.length_c   1.000
_cell.angle_alpha   90.00
_cell.angle_beta   90.00
_cell.angle_gamma   90.00
#
_symmetry.space_group_name_H-M   'P 1'
#
loop_
_entity.id
_entity.type
_entity.pdbx_description
1 polymer ?
#
loop_
_entity_poly.entity_id
_entity_poly.type
_entity_poly.pdbx_seq_one_letter_code
_entity_poly.pdbx_strand_id
1 'polypeptide(L)'
;MFESYKEEVTFNEQRGSEDFDPQNEFYKEYMEESFKKDITSIGRRLIGYMLVFFFFAGVGQYAAQQRAVTAEDFYGMVGVWLFIAAGLSLLIWSFSKKFPMKRIYEHVAPRKMTIQSFAMICASLYGVRFISKLFLGGIEKLLFEMGIPVTLVANTSEELTSSIIFVLYLGVMAPVVEEFIFRGFIGYRLERYGKVFTILFTALIFSLFHANITQEVFTFMAGIVFAYVAIEYGFQWAVVVHMMNNFIFAVVLDIYLAQMMNLGDFSIVQLLDLVGFIILVLVVILKWKDIKEYIDVNRGFYGISQITFTRVTIILYIIYLLYRTFLPYFALYLNFY
;
A
#
# COMPACT_ATOMS: atom_id res chain seq x y z
N MET A 1 -26.96 21.37 -22.39
CA MET A 1 -26.35 22.17 -21.30
C MET A 1 -25.32 21.39 -20.51
N PHE A 2 -25.64 20.22 -19.92
CA PHE A 2 -24.68 19.41 -19.15
C PHE A 2 -23.53 18.82 -20.01
N GLU A 3 -23.77 18.39 -21.23
CA GLU A 3 -22.73 17.90 -22.15
C GLU A 3 -21.84 19.00 -22.71
N SER A 4 -22.39 20.17 -23.02
CA SER A 4 -21.61 21.34 -23.44
C SER A 4 -20.69 21.83 -22.32
N TYR A 5 -21.15 21.78 -21.06
CA TYR A 5 -20.34 22.13 -19.90
C TYR A 5 -19.22 21.11 -19.65
N LYS A 6 -19.47 19.81 -19.89
CA LYS A 6 -18.42 18.77 -19.84
C LYS A 6 -17.30 19.01 -20.84
N GLU A 7 -17.64 19.38 -22.06
CA GLU A 7 -16.66 19.71 -23.10
C GLU A 7 -15.86 20.95 -22.71
N GLU A 8 -16.50 21.96 -22.15
CA GLU A 8 -15.87 23.20 -21.70
C GLU A 8 -14.96 22.99 -20.50
N VAL A 9 -15.38 22.20 -19.50
CA VAL A 9 -14.53 21.83 -18.34
C VAL A 9 -13.32 21.00 -18.78
N THR A 10 -13.50 20.01 -19.65
CA THR A 10 -12.38 19.20 -20.18
C THR A 10 -11.42 20.05 -20.99
N PHE A 11 -11.92 21.03 -21.75
CA PHE A 11 -11.13 21.97 -22.53
C PHE A 11 -10.36 22.95 -21.65
N ASN A 12 -10.97 23.43 -20.58
CA ASN A 12 -10.37 24.38 -19.63
C ASN A 12 -9.36 23.68 -18.70
N GLU A 13 -9.61 22.43 -18.24
CA GLU A 13 -8.62 21.60 -17.53
C GLU A 13 -7.35 21.37 -18.37
N GLN A 14 -7.49 21.25 -19.70
CA GLN A 14 -6.35 21.09 -20.62
C GLN A 14 -5.57 22.39 -20.87
N ARG A 15 -6.18 23.55 -20.70
CA ARG A 15 -5.58 24.86 -21.00
C ARG A 15 -5.06 25.65 -19.78
N GLY A 16 -5.43 25.28 -18.55
CA GLY A 16 -5.05 26.03 -17.34
C GLY A 16 -5.59 27.46 -17.33
N SER A 17 -6.83 27.67 -17.82
CA SER A 17 -7.40 29.00 -17.97
C SER A 17 -7.79 29.61 -16.62
N GLU A 18 -7.56 30.93 -16.48
CA GLU A 18 -7.83 31.75 -15.30
C GLU A 18 -9.31 31.91 -14.94
N ASP A 19 -10.23 31.48 -15.82
CA ASP A 19 -11.70 31.60 -15.65
C ASP A 19 -12.35 30.39 -14.92
N PHE A 20 -11.51 29.51 -14.34
CA PHE A 20 -12.01 28.33 -13.65
C PHE A 20 -12.46 28.67 -12.23
N ASP A 21 -13.76 28.70 -11.97
CA ASP A 21 -14.33 28.86 -10.63
C ASP A 21 -14.69 27.51 -9.96
N PRO A 22 -13.83 27.03 -9.02
CA PRO A 22 -14.08 25.79 -8.27
C PRO A 22 -15.33 25.85 -7.37
N GLN A 23 -15.92 27.02 -7.17
CA GLN A 23 -17.13 27.23 -6.37
C GLN A 23 -18.41 27.07 -7.20
N ASN A 24 -18.31 26.97 -8.53
CA ASN A 24 -19.43 26.75 -9.40
C ASN A 24 -20.14 25.42 -9.04
N GLU A 25 -21.44 25.49 -8.79
CA GLU A 25 -22.26 24.35 -8.37
C GLU A 25 -22.26 23.22 -9.41
N PHE A 26 -22.28 23.55 -10.70
CA PHE A 26 -22.19 22.58 -11.80
C PHE A 26 -20.83 21.84 -11.82
N TYR A 27 -19.76 22.54 -11.49
CA TYR A 27 -18.44 21.91 -11.40
C TYR A 27 -18.37 20.91 -10.24
N LYS A 28 -18.90 21.27 -9.08
CA LYS A 28 -18.99 20.38 -7.91
C LYS A 28 -19.79 19.13 -8.23
N GLU A 29 -20.95 19.29 -8.85
CA GLU A 29 -21.81 18.17 -9.27
C GLU A 29 -21.08 17.27 -10.29
N TYR A 30 -20.43 17.86 -11.29
CA TYR A 30 -19.63 17.12 -12.27
C TYR A 30 -18.51 16.33 -11.61
N MET A 31 -17.74 16.93 -10.69
CA MET A 31 -16.65 16.27 -9.98
C MET A 31 -17.18 15.10 -9.10
N GLU A 32 -18.28 15.31 -8.42
CA GLU A 32 -18.93 14.28 -7.61
C GLU A 32 -19.41 13.10 -8.46
N GLU A 33 -20.10 13.35 -9.57
CA GLU A 33 -20.57 12.32 -10.48
C GLU A 33 -19.41 11.56 -11.15
N SER A 34 -18.38 12.28 -11.55
CA SER A 34 -17.15 11.70 -12.10
C SER A 34 -16.44 10.80 -11.07
N PHE A 35 -16.35 11.27 -9.81
CA PHE A 35 -15.79 10.52 -8.70
C PHE A 35 -16.59 9.24 -8.41
N LYS A 36 -17.93 9.32 -8.35
CA LYS A 36 -18.82 8.16 -8.15
C LYS A 36 -18.58 7.06 -9.19
N LYS A 37 -18.36 7.44 -10.44
CA LYS A 37 -18.05 6.51 -11.55
C LYS A 37 -16.66 5.89 -11.37
N ASP A 38 -15.66 6.71 -11.03
CA ASP A 38 -14.30 6.27 -10.87
C ASP A 38 -14.15 5.33 -9.69
N ILE A 39 -14.65 5.68 -8.51
CA ILE A 39 -14.53 4.85 -7.31
C ILE A 39 -15.29 3.51 -7.44
N THR A 40 -16.45 3.51 -8.11
CA THR A 40 -17.17 2.27 -8.38
C THR A 40 -16.42 1.38 -9.37
N SER A 41 -15.80 1.96 -10.40
CA SER A 41 -14.95 1.23 -11.36
C SER A 41 -13.70 0.66 -10.69
N ILE A 42 -13.05 1.43 -9.80
CA ILE A 42 -11.91 0.99 -8.99
C ILE A 42 -12.33 -0.18 -8.10
N GLY A 43 -13.43 -0.07 -7.37
CA GLY A 43 -13.92 -1.12 -6.48
C GLY A 43 -14.19 -2.45 -7.21
N ARG A 44 -14.81 -2.42 -8.39
CA ARG A 44 -15.02 -3.62 -9.22
C ARG A 44 -13.71 -4.30 -9.62
N ARG A 45 -12.69 -3.51 -9.96
CA ARG A 45 -11.37 -4.05 -10.34
C ARG A 45 -10.59 -4.55 -9.15
N LEU A 46 -10.70 -3.90 -8.00
CA LEU A 46 -10.14 -4.39 -6.74
C LEU A 46 -10.71 -5.76 -6.38
N ILE A 47 -12.03 -5.96 -6.52
CA ILE A 47 -12.64 -7.27 -6.30
C ILE A 47 -12.09 -8.30 -7.30
N GLY A 48 -12.03 -7.97 -8.59
CA GLY A 48 -11.47 -8.86 -9.60
C GLY A 48 -10.00 -9.22 -9.33
N TYR A 49 -9.19 -8.21 -9.02
CA TYR A 49 -7.78 -8.38 -8.62
C TYR A 49 -7.64 -9.33 -7.42
N MET A 50 -8.40 -9.07 -6.38
CA MET A 50 -8.42 -9.86 -5.16
C MET A 50 -8.78 -11.33 -5.45
N LEU A 51 -9.85 -11.58 -6.20
CA LEU A 51 -10.30 -12.93 -6.52
C LEU A 51 -9.25 -13.70 -7.31
N VAL A 52 -8.68 -13.10 -8.35
CA VAL A 52 -7.64 -13.75 -9.17
C VAL A 52 -6.37 -13.97 -8.36
N PHE A 53 -5.90 -12.96 -7.63
CA PHE A 53 -4.68 -13.07 -6.84
C PHE A 53 -4.78 -14.17 -5.78
N PHE A 54 -5.80 -14.13 -4.93
CA PHE A 54 -5.94 -15.10 -3.85
C PHE A 54 -6.28 -16.52 -4.36
N PHE A 55 -6.97 -16.65 -5.49
CA PHE A 55 -7.18 -17.95 -6.10
C PHE A 55 -5.85 -18.59 -6.50
N PHE A 56 -5.02 -17.93 -7.29
CA PHE A 56 -3.75 -18.49 -7.75
C PHE A 56 -2.72 -18.63 -6.63
N ALA A 57 -2.69 -17.70 -5.66
CA ALA A 57 -1.86 -17.82 -4.47
C ALA A 57 -2.27 -19.06 -3.64
N GLY A 58 -3.58 -19.28 -3.46
CA GLY A 58 -4.11 -20.46 -2.76
C GLY A 58 -3.82 -21.78 -3.49
N VAL A 59 -3.95 -21.82 -4.81
CA VAL A 59 -3.55 -22.99 -5.62
C VAL A 59 -2.06 -23.28 -5.43
N GLY A 60 -1.22 -22.24 -5.44
CA GLY A 60 0.22 -22.40 -5.22
C GLY A 60 0.57 -22.92 -3.84
N GLN A 61 -0.05 -22.38 -2.81
CA GLN A 61 0.14 -22.84 -1.43
C GLN A 61 -0.31 -24.30 -1.27
N TYR A 62 -1.50 -24.66 -1.79
CA TYR A 62 -1.98 -26.03 -1.75
C TYR A 62 -1.04 -27.00 -2.50
N ALA A 63 -0.60 -26.63 -3.71
CA ALA A 63 0.32 -27.46 -4.49
C ALA A 63 1.67 -27.65 -3.77
N ALA A 64 2.18 -26.62 -3.13
CA ALA A 64 3.40 -26.70 -2.34
C ALA A 64 3.24 -27.61 -1.11
N GLN A 65 2.13 -27.51 -0.38
CA GLN A 65 1.82 -28.38 0.75
C GLN A 65 1.77 -29.87 0.38
N GLN A 66 1.34 -30.21 -0.86
CA GLN A 66 1.24 -31.59 -1.32
C GLN A 66 2.54 -32.17 -1.87
N ARG A 67 3.49 -31.34 -2.33
CA ARG A 67 4.63 -31.78 -3.14
C ARG A 67 6.00 -31.37 -2.61
N ALA A 68 6.08 -30.31 -1.79
CA ALA A 68 7.37 -29.84 -1.29
C ALA A 68 7.93 -30.81 -0.24
N VAL A 69 9.22 -31.07 -0.32
CA VAL A 69 9.96 -31.92 0.62
C VAL A 69 10.78 -31.04 1.58
N THR A 70 11.24 -29.91 1.10
CA THR A 70 12.03 -28.94 1.87
C THR A 70 11.35 -27.57 1.93
N ALA A 71 11.83 -26.72 2.84
CA ALA A 71 11.36 -25.32 2.89
C ALA A 71 11.69 -24.58 1.57
N GLU A 72 12.85 -24.85 0.97
CA GLU A 72 13.23 -24.27 -0.33
C GLU A 72 12.24 -24.65 -1.43
N ASP A 73 11.88 -25.95 -1.51
CA ASP A 73 10.86 -26.41 -2.47
C ASP A 73 9.52 -25.73 -2.25
N PHE A 74 9.09 -25.66 -0.98
CA PHE A 74 7.82 -25.04 -0.62
C PHE A 74 7.75 -23.57 -1.03
N TYR A 75 8.70 -22.77 -0.59
CA TYR A 75 8.72 -21.33 -0.92
C TYR A 75 9.05 -21.08 -2.39
N GLY A 76 9.83 -21.95 -3.04
CA GLY A 76 10.06 -21.90 -4.47
C GLY A 76 8.76 -22.06 -5.27
N MET A 77 7.97 -23.08 -4.94
CA MET A 77 6.67 -23.31 -5.59
C MET A 77 5.68 -22.19 -5.30
N VAL A 78 5.56 -21.74 -4.05
CA VAL A 78 4.70 -20.61 -3.67
C VAL A 78 5.11 -19.36 -4.45
N GLY A 79 6.42 -19.06 -4.53
CA GLY A 79 6.95 -17.92 -5.27
C GLY A 79 6.55 -17.92 -6.75
N VAL A 80 6.69 -19.04 -7.45
CA VAL A 80 6.25 -19.17 -8.86
C VAL A 80 4.76 -18.85 -9.01
N TRP A 81 3.91 -19.40 -8.16
CA TRP A 81 2.46 -19.15 -8.22
C TRP A 81 2.10 -17.71 -7.87
N LEU A 82 2.85 -17.06 -6.99
CA LEU A 82 2.67 -15.64 -6.68
C LEU A 82 3.07 -14.76 -7.88
N PHE A 83 4.14 -15.09 -8.62
CA PHE A 83 4.46 -14.43 -9.89
C PHE A 83 3.31 -14.56 -10.91
N ILE A 84 2.72 -15.76 -11.03
CA ILE A 84 1.57 -16.00 -11.90
C ILE A 84 0.36 -15.18 -11.44
N ALA A 85 0.05 -15.22 -10.14
CA ALA A 85 -1.05 -14.48 -9.53
C ALA A 85 -0.92 -12.96 -9.79
N ALA A 86 0.27 -12.40 -9.55
CA ALA A 86 0.56 -10.99 -9.78
C ALA A 86 0.43 -10.62 -11.27
N GLY A 87 1.03 -11.42 -12.17
CA GLY A 87 0.97 -11.18 -13.62
C GLY A 87 -0.46 -11.23 -14.17
N LEU A 88 -1.24 -12.26 -13.82
CA LEU A 88 -2.63 -12.39 -14.23
C LEU A 88 -3.51 -11.28 -13.66
N SER A 89 -3.26 -10.88 -12.42
CA SER A 89 -3.97 -9.79 -11.78
C SER A 89 -3.75 -8.45 -12.47
N LEU A 90 -2.54 -8.19 -12.99
CA LEU A 90 -2.26 -6.99 -13.78
C LEU A 90 -3.10 -6.91 -15.05
N LEU A 91 -3.51 -8.03 -15.64
CA LEU A 91 -4.37 -8.03 -16.83
C LEU A 91 -5.72 -7.36 -16.55
N ILE A 92 -6.28 -7.50 -15.32
CA ILE A 92 -7.54 -6.86 -14.92
C ILE A 92 -7.44 -5.34 -15.04
N TRP A 93 -6.26 -4.79 -14.78
CA TRP A 93 -6.02 -3.36 -14.86
C TRP A 93 -5.64 -2.90 -16.26
N SER A 94 -4.94 -3.75 -17.04
CA SER A 94 -4.46 -3.45 -18.39
C SER A 94 -5.58 -3.37 -19.44
N PHE A 95 -6.65 -4.17 -19.30
CA PHE A 95 -7.79 -4.17 -20.23
C PHE A 95 -8.69 -2.92 -20.14
N SER A 96 -8.31 -1.92 -19.37
CA SER A 96 -9.02 -0.65 -19.37
C SER A 96 -8.61 0.21 -20.57
N LYS A 97 -9.54 0.46 -21.50
CA LYS A 97 -9.36 1.43 -22.60
C LYS A 97 -8.96 2.84 -22.13
N LYS A 98 -9.07 3.10 -20.81
CA LYS A 98 -8.73 4.38 -20.16
C LYS A 98 -7.45 4.30 -19.34
N PHE A 99 -6.64 3.23 -19.50
CA PHE A 99 -5.40 3.11 -18.74
C PHE A 99 -4.29 3.92 -19.42
N PRO A 100 -3.88 5.03 -18.84
CA PRO A 100 -2.89 5.89 -19.46
C PRO A 100 -1.48 5.53 -18.99
N MET A 101 -0.97 4.31 -19.29
CA MET A 101 0.41 3.92 -18.97
C MET A 101 1.41 5.04 -19.28
N LYS A 102 1.29 5.61 -20.49
CA LYS A 102 2.14 6.71 -20.95
C LYS A 102 2.07 7.90 -20.00
N ARG A 103 0.87 8.27 -19.52
CA ARG A 103 0.68 9.44 -18.63
C ARG A 103 1.23 9.22 -17.22
N ILE A 104 1.23 7.99 -16.72
CA ILE A 104 1.82 7.67 -15.40
C ILE A 104 3.35 7.88 -15.43
N TYR A 105 3.99 7.49 -16.53
CA TYR A 105 5.44 7.68 -16.70
C TYR A 105 5.83 9.09 -17.12
N GLU A 106 4.96 9.80 -17.84
CA GLU A 106 5.16 11.17 -18.30
C GLU A 106 4.67 12.22 -17.30
N HIS A 107 4.04 11.79 -16.20
CA HIS A 107 3.60 12.71 -15.15
C HIS A 107 4.81 13.43 -14.55
N VAL A 108 4.82 14.75 -14.71
CA VAL A 108 5.86 15.60 -14.14
C VAL A 108 5.56 15.78 -12.66
N ALA A 109 6.36 15.14 -11.82
CA ALA A 109 6.23 15.26 -10.38
C ALA A 109 6.50 16.71 -9.93
N PRO A 110 5.74 17.23 -8.94
CA PRO A 110 5.93 18.59 -8.40
C PRO A 110 7.32 18.83 -7.84
N ARG A 111 7.98 17.79 -7.34
CA ARG A 111 9.28 17.87 -6.67
C ARG A 111 10.31 16.95 -7.32
N LYS A 112 11.56 17.40 -7.35
CA LYS A 112 12.68 16.54 -7.73
C LYS A 112 13.19 15.77 -6.52
N MET A 113 13.43 14.46 -6.67
CA MET A 113 14.05 13.65 -5.64
C MET A 113 15.51 14.07 -5.48
N THR A 114 15.89 14.43 -4.26
CA THR A 114 17.28 14.69 -3.86
C THR A 114 17.79 13.57 -2.98
N ILE A 115 19.11 13.42 -2.86
CA ILE A 115 19.71 12.43 -1.94
C ILE A 115 19.22 12.65 -0.51
N GLN A 116 19.13 13.92 -0.08
CA GLN A 116 18.60 14.26 1.24
C GLN A 116 17.14 13.83 1.42
N SER A 117 16.27 14.16 0.45
CA SER A 117 14.86 13.74 0.50
C SER A 117 14.73 12.22 0.53
N PHE A 118 15.50 11.53 -0.30
CA PHE A 118 15.51 10.07 -0.35
C PHE A 118 15.96 9.45 0.99
N ALA A 119 17.06 9.94 1.57
CA ALA A 119 17.56 9.48 2.86
C ALA A 119 16.55 9.73 3.99
N MET A 120 15.87 10.89 4.01
CA MET A 120 14.84 11.21 4.98
C MET A 120 13.61 10.31 4.84
N ILE A 121 13.20 10.00 3.60
CA ILE A 121 12.10 9.06 3.33
C ILE A 121 12.46 7.66 3.83
N CYS A 122 13.65 7.16 3.52
CA CYS A 122 14.13 5.87 4.01
C CYS A 122 14.20 5.83 5.56
N ALA A 123 14.74 6.87 6.19
CA ALA A 123 14.75 6.97 7.65
C ALA A 123 13.35 6.99 8.25
N SER A 124 12.39 7.67 7.59
CA SER A 124 10.99 7.68 8.03
C SER A 124 10.35 6.30 7.99
N LEU A 125 10.70 5.42 7.05
CA LEU A 125 10.21 4.04 7.01
C LEU A 125 10.68 3.22 8.22
N TYR A 126 11.92 3.40 8.66
CA TYR A 126 12.39 2.81 9.93
C TYR A 126 11.61 3.35 11.13
N GLY A 127 11.33 4.65 11.15
CA GLY A 127 10.50 5.26 12.20
C GLY A 127 9.07 4.72 12.21
N VAL A 128 8.46 4.55 11.05
CA VAL A 128 7.16 3.90 10.88
C VAL A 128 7.20 2.46 11.40
N ARG A 129 8.25 1.71 11.10
CA ARG A 129 8.43 0.33 11.58
C ARG A 129 8.53 0.27 13.11
N PHE A 130 9.25 1.20 13.71
CA PHE A 130 9.33 1.32 15.18
C PHE A 130 7.95 1.54 15.81
N ILE A 131 7.17 2.52 15.29
CA ILE A 131 5.81 2.79 15.75
C ILE A 131 4.92 1.55 15.61
N SER A 132 5.02 0.86 14.47
CA SER A 132 4.25 -0.36 14.20
C SER A 132 4.55 -1.47 15.20
N LYS A 133 5.83 -1.68 15.52
CA LYS A 133 6.25 -2.67 16.53
C LYS A 133 5.70 -2.34 17.93
N LEU A 134 5.73 -1.07 18.33
CA LEU A 134 5.13 -0.64 19.62
C LEU A 134 3.63 -0.90 19.66
N PHE A 135 2.91 -0.56 18.57
CA PHE A 135 1.46 -0.75 18.47
C PHE A 135 1.10 -2.24 18.49
N LEU A 136 1.82 -3.04 17.71
CA LEU A 136 1.63 -4.50 17.66
C LEU A 136 1.92 -5.16 18.99
N GLY A 137 2.99 -4.79 19.69
CA GLY A 137 3.28 -5.31 21.02
C GLY A 137 2.16 -5.03 22.02
N GLY A 138 1.51 -3.87 21.91
CA GLY A 138 0.30 -3.56 22.69
C GLY A 138 -0.89 -4.46 22.35
N ILE A 139 -1.13 -4.70 21.06
CA ILE A 139 -2.20 -5.61 20.60
C ILE A 139 -1.90 -7.05 21.04
N GLU A 140 -0.68 -7.52 20.85
CA GLU A 140 -0.24 -8.87 21.26
C GLU A 140 -0.50 -9.10 22.75
N LYS A 141 -0.10 -8.15 23.58
CA LYS A 141 -0.35 -8.22 25.02
C LYS A 141 -1.86 -8.31 25.34
N LEU A 142 -2.67 -7.46 24.68
CA LEU A 142 -4.12 -7.47 24.87
C LEU A 142 -4.74 -8.81 24.45
N LEU A 143 -4.37 -9.34 23.31
CA LEU A 143 -4.86 -10.62 22.81
C LEU A 143 -4.43 -11.78 23.72
N PHE A 144 -3.19 -11.76 24.21
CA PHE A 144 -2.70 -12.74 25.17
C PHE A 144 -3.51 -12.72 26.48
N GLU A 145 -3.82 -11.53 27.01
CA GLU A 145 -4.66 -11.37 28.20
C GLU A 145 -6.11 -11.88 27.98
N MET A 146 -6.58 -11.85 26.73
CA MET A 146 -7.88 -12.43 26.33
C MET A 146 -7.81 -13.96 26.06
N GLY A 147 -6.66 -14.60 26.28
CA GLY A 147 -6.47 -16.03 26.01
C GLY A 147 -6.31 -16.39 24.53
N ILE A 148 -6.09 -15.42 23.65
CA ILE A 148 -5.87 -15.64 22.22
C ILE A 148 -4.36 -15.69 21.97
N PRO A 149 -3.81 -16.86 21.59
CA PRO A 149 -2.37 -16.96 21.32
C PRO A 149 -2.00 -16.17 20.06
N VAL A 150 -1.08 -15.24 20.22
CA VAL A 150 -0.65 -14.32 19.16
C VAL A 150 0.56 -14.83 18.39
N THR A 151 1.18 -15.93 18.77
CA THR A 151 2.25 -16.61 18.03
C THR A 151 1.82 -17.12 16.66
N LEU A 152 0.96 -16.32 16.02
CA LEU A 152 0.36 -16.61 14.76
C LEU A 152 1.19 -16.08 13.63
N VAL A 153 1.88 -17.01 13.00
CA VAL A 153 2.39 -16.86 11.63
C VAL A 153 3.53 -15.84 11.51
N ALA A 154 4.50 -15.90 12.39
CA ALA A 154 5.83 -15.51 11.99
C ALA A 154 6.47 -16.74 11.33
N ASN A 155 6.33 -16.88 10.00
CA ASN A 155 7.28 -17.68 9.26
C ASN A 155 8.66 -17.13 9.63
N THR A 156 9.57 -18.02 10.03
CA THR A 156 10.90 -17.57 10.42
C THR A 156 11.53 -16.87 9.20
N SER A 157 12.28 -15.82 9.44
CA SER A 157 12.95 -15.09 8.35
C SER A 157 13.86 -16.01 7.52
N GLU A 158 14.39 -17.05 8.11
CA GLU A 158 15.18 -18.09 7.44
C GLU A 158 14.36 -18.91 6.45
N GLU A 159 13.12 -19.28 6.79
CA GLU A 159 12.24 -19.99 5.88
C GLU A 159 11.86 -19.14 4.68
N LEU A 160 11.54 -17.85 4.88
CA LEU A 160 11.16 -16.92 3.80
C LEU A 160 12.30 -16.68 2.80
N THR A 161 13.56 -16.77 3.24
CA THR A 161 14.75 -16.59 2.38
C THR A 161 15.34 -17.88 1.85
N SER A 162 14.75 -19.02 2.16
CA SER A 162 15.21 -20.33 1.65
C SER A 162 15.13 -20.44 0.12
N SER A 163 14.22 -19.71 -0.55
CA SER A 163 14.07 -19.72 -2.00
C SER A 163 14.35 -18.36 -2.62
N ILE A 164 15.29 -18.31 -3.58
CA ILE A 164 15.61 -17.10 -4.36
C ILE A 164 14.40 -16.60 -5.16
N ILE A 165 13.55 -17.50 -5.66
CA ILE A 165 12.33 -17.13 -6.39
C ILE A 165 11.37 -16.37 -5.49
N PHE A 166 11.20 -16.83 -4.25
CA PHE A 166 10.33 -16.18 -3.29
C PHE A 166 10.90 -14.82 -2.85
N VAL A 167 12.21 -14.74 -2.63
CA VAL A 167 12.92 -13.47 -2.33
C VAL A 167 12.76 -12.46 -3.45
N LEU A 168 12.92 -12.88 -4.72
CA LEU A 168 12.72 -12.00 -5.88
C LEU A 168 11.26 -11.56 -6.01
N TYR A 169 10.32 -12.44 -5.68
CA TYR A 169 8.92 -12.03 -5.63
C TYR A 169 8.69 -10.95 -4.58
N LEU A 170 9.07 -11.21 -3.31
CA LEU A 170 8.84 -10.27 -2.21
C LEU A 170 9.58 -8.94 -2.38
N GLY A 171 10.84 -9.01 -2.80
CA GLY A 171 11.72 -7.83 -2.86
C GLY A 171 11.55 -6.96 -4.11
N VAL A 172 11.09 -7.55 -5.22
CA VAL A 172 11.06 -6.86 -6.52
C VAL A 172 9.68 -6.91 -7.15
N MET A 173 9.15 -8.11 -7.42
CA MET A 173 7.92 -8.23 -8.21
C MET A 173 6.69 -7.68 -7.48
N ALA A 174 6.52 -8.02 -6.21
CA ALA A 174 5.41 -7.53 -5.41
C ALA A 174 5.40 -6.01 -5.31
N PRO A 175 6.50 -5.32 -4.89
CA PRO A 175 6.58 -3.86 -4.90
C PRO A 175 6.22 -3.22 -6.24
N VAL A 176 6.74 -3.75 -7.35
CA VAL A 176 6.46 -3.21 -8.69
C VAL A 176 4.96 -3.32 -9.01
N VAL A 177 4.37 -4.49 -8.81
CA VAL A 177 2.94 -4.73 -9.11
C VAL A 177 2.03 -3.91 -8.20
N GLU A 178 2.36 -3.85 -6.93
CA GLU A 178 1.58 -3.11 -5.92
C GLU A 178 1.62 -1.61 -6.18
N GLU A 179 2.80 -1.03 -6.42
CA GLU A 179 2.88 0.39 -6.78
C GLU A 179 2.13 0.68 -8.08
N PHE A 180 2.24 -0.23 -9.06
CA PHE A 180 1.53 -0.08 -10.32
C PHE A 180 0.01 -0.01 -10.12
N ILE A 181 -0.55 -0.87 -9.26
CA ILE A 181 -1.99 -0.92 -8.99
C ILE A 181 -2.41 0.26 -8.11
N PHE A 182 -1.77 0.42 -6.94
CA PHE A 182 -2.25 1.35 -5.92
C PHE A 182 -1.86 2.80 -6.20
N ARG A 183 -0.67 3.08 -6.73
CA ARG A 183 -0.19 4.45 -7.00
C ARG A 183 -0.30 4.82 -8.47
N GLY A 184 0.12 3.92 -9.35
CA GLY A 184 0.04 4.14 -10.79
C GLY A 184 -1.39 4.20 -11.29
N PHE A 185 -2.22 3.21 -10.97
CA PHE A 185 -3.59 3.15 -11.50
C PHE A 185 -4.61 3.89 -10.64
N ILE A 186 -4.71 3.52 -9.36
CA ILE A 186 -5.73 4.07 -8.45
C ILE A 186 -5.35 5.48 -8.04
N GLY A 187 -4.12 5.67 -7.57
CA GLY A 187 -3.62 6.96 -7.09
C GLY A 187 -3.70 8.03 -8.16
N TYR A 188 -3.12 7.79 -9.34
CA TYR A 188 -3.19 8.72 -10.47
C TYR A 188 -4.62 9.11 -10.85
N ARG A 189 -5.57 8.18 -10.77
CA ARG A 189 -6.96 8.46 -11.11
C ARG A 189 -7.70 9.25 -10.05
N LEU A 190 -7.34 9.09 -8.78
CA LEU A 190 -7.99 9.74 -7.66
C LEU A 190 -7.36 11.09 -7.26
N GLU A 191 -6.10 11.33 -7.63
CA GLU A 191 -5.35 12.51 -7.23
C GLU A 191 -6.07 13.83 -7.53
N ARG A 192 -6.75 13.92 -8.68
CA ARG A 192 -7.54 15.09 -9.09
C ARG A 192 -8.70 15.43 -8.16
N TYR A 193 -9.14 14.48 -7.32
CA TYR A 193 -10.22 14.68 -6.36
C TYR A 193 -9.72 15.09 -4.97
N GLY A 194 -8.41 15.05 -4.74
CA GLY A 194 -7.74 15.45 -3.52
C GLY A 194 -6.56 14.54 -3.18
N LYS A 195 -5.36 15.11 -3.09
CA LYS A 195 -4.12 14.35 -2.82
C LYS A 195 -4.16 13.65 -1.46
N VAL A 196 -4.62 14.34 -0.41
CA VAL A 196 -4.69 13.76 0.95
C VAL A 196 -5.65 12.58 1.00
N PHE A 197 -6.84 12.72 0.40
CA PHE A 197 -7.78 11.60 0.28
C PHE A 197 -7.13 10.42 -0.47
N THR A 198 -6.48 10.68 -1.59
CA THR A 198 -5.83 9.66 -2.41
C THR A 198 -4.74 8.93 -1.64
N ILE A 199 -3.89 9.65 -0.91
CA ILE A 199 -2.84 9.08 -0.06
C ILE A 199 -3.44 8.13 0.97
N LEU A 200 -4.41 8.61 1.74
CA LEU A 200 -5.03 7.83 2.83
C LEU A 200 -5.83 6.64 2.31
N PHE A 201 -6.61 6.83 1.25
CA PHE A 201 -7.43 5.75 0.68
C PHE A 201 -6.56 4.66 0.04
N THR A 202 -5.55 5.03 -0.76
CA THR A 202 -4.66 4.03 -1.38
C THR A 202 -3.81 3.30 -0.34
N ALA A 203 -3.38 3.98 0.73
CA ALA A 203 -2.68 3.35 1.84
C ALA A 203 -3.58 2.35 2.59
N LEU A 204 -4.85 2.70 2.83
CA LEU A 204 -5.82 1.82 3.51
C LEU A 204 -6.09 0.54 2.70
N ILE A 205 -6.44 0.67 1.42
CA ILE A 205 -6.75 -0.51 0.58
C ILE A 205 -5.52 -1.37 0.31
N PHE A 206 -4.33 -0.76 0.23
CA PHE A 206 -3.05 -1.45 0.15
C PHE A 206 -2.75 -2.26 1.41
N SER A 207 -2.92 -1.65 2.58
CA SER A 207 -2.71 -2.30 3.86
C SER A 207 -3.62 -3.51 4.04
N LEU A 208 -4.91 -3.34 3.88
CA LEU A 208 -5.90 -4.42 4.00
C LEU A 208 -5.64 -5.58 3.02
N PHE A 209 -5.06 -5.33 1.85
CA PHE A 209 -4.74 -6.37 0.88
C PHE A 209 -3.76 -7.42 1.42
N HIS A 210 -2.93 -7.08 2.40
CA HIS A 210 -2.02 -8.03 3.05
C HIS A 210 -2.76 -9.09 3.88
N ALA A 211 -4.00 -8.82 4.30
CA ALA A 211 -4.86 -9.73 5.05
C ALA A 211 -4.16 -10.38 6.26
N ASN A 212 -3.33 -9.58 6.95
CA ASN A 212 -2.54 -9.96 8.12
C ASN A 212 -2.35 -8.76 9.05
N ILE A 213 -2.95 -8.78 10.24
CA ILE A 213 -2.96 -7.65 11.16
C ILE A 213 -1.55 -7.18 11.56
N THR A 214 -0.59 -8.11 11.63
CA THR A 214 0.78 -7.77 12.00
C THR A 214 1.50 -6.97 10.90
N GLN A 215 1.11 -7.17 9.64
CA GLN A 215 1.62 -6.41 8.51
C GLN A 215 0.80 -5.15 8.23
N GLU A 216 -0.53 -5.19 8.44
CA GLU A 216 -1.44 -4.11 8.07
C GLU A 216 -1.12 -2.78 8.75
N VAL A 217 -0.70 -2.80 10.02
CA VAL A 217 -0.33 -1.58 10.74
C VAL A 217 0.89 -0.91 10.10
N PHE A 218 1.92 -1.69 9.82
CA PHE A 218 3.13 -1.18 9.15
C PHE A 218 2.82 -0.74 7.72
N THR A 219 2.14 -1.58 6.94
CA THR A 219 1.87 -1.31 5.52
C THR A 219 0.90 -0.15 5.31
N PHE A 220 0.01 0.14 6.26
CA PHE A 220 -0.79 1.35 6.22
C PHE A 220 0.08 2.61 6.32
N MET A 221 0.95 2.68 7.32
CA MET A 221 1.82 3.84 7.53
C MET A 221 2.88 3.96 6.43
N ALA A 222 3.51 2.86 6.02
CA ALA A 222 4.43 2.83 4.88
C ALA A 222 3.70 3.19 3.58
N GLY A 223 2.46 2.74 3.43
CA GLY A 223 1.58 3.07 2.32
C GLY A 223 1.31 4.55 2.17
N ILE A 224 1.19 5.30 3.27
CA ILE A 224 1.10 6.77 3.26
C ILE A 224 2.40 7.37 2.68
N VAL A 225 3.55 6.87 3.12
CA VAL A 225 4.86 7.34 2.62
C VAL A 225 5.00 7.06 1.12
N PHE A 226 4.68 5.84 0.66
CA PHE A 226 4.78 5.46 -0.76
C PHE A 226 3.83 6.30 -1.62
N ALA A 227 2.58 6.52 -1.17
CA ALA A 227 1.61 7.33 -1.89
C ALA A 227 2.03 8.82 -1.97
N TYR A 228 2.55 9.37 -0.89
CA TYR A 228 3.13 10.71 -0.89
C TYR A 228 4.32 10.82 -1.86
N VAL A 229 5.21 9.82 -1.86
CA VAL A 229 6.35 9.79 -2.79
C VAL A 229 5.86 9.70 -4.24
N ALA A 230 4.86 8.87 -4.54
CA ALA A 230 4.32 8.75 -5.88
C ALA A 230 3.75 10.08 -6.41
N ILE A 231 3.01 10.80 -5.57
CA ILE A 231 2.36 12.06 -5.92
C ILE A 231 3.36 13.20 -6.02
N GLU A 232 4.27 13.35 -5.05
CA GLU A 232 5.14 14.52 -4.96
C GLU A 232 6.48 14.36 -5.67
N TYR A 233 7.00 13.12 -5.81
CA TYR A 233 8.31 12.85 -6.42
C TYR A 233 8.22 11.97 -7.68
N GLY A 234 7.05 11.38 -7.94
CA GLY A 234 6.78 10.55 -9.11
C GLY A 234 6.72 9.06 -8.81
N PHE A 235 5.95 8.38 -9.64
CA PHE A 235 5.67 6.94 -9.53
C PHE A 235 6.93 6.07 -9.44
N GLN A 236 7.94 6.37 -10.26
CA GLN A 236 9.20 5.62 -10.30
C GLN A 236 9.92 5.62 -8.95
N TRP A 237 9.89 6.76 -8.24
CA TRP A 237 10.48 6.86 -6.92
C TRP A 237 9.71 6.08 -5.86
N ALA A 238 8.38 5.99 -5.97
CA ALA A 238 7.60 5.13 -5.08
C ALA A 238 7.99 3.66 -5.26
N VAL A 239 8.13 3.19 -6.50
CA VAL A 239 8.63 1.84 -6.80
C VAL A 239 10.02 1.61 -6.19
N VAL A 240 10.96 2.54 -6.40
CA VAL A 240 12.33 2.42 -5.85
C VAL A 240 12.32 2.37 -4.33
N VAL A 241 11.58 3.26 -3.67
CA VAL A 241 11.49 3.33 -2.20
C VAL A 241 10.83 2.05 -1.64
N HIS A 242 9.79 1.53 -2.31
CA HIS A 242 9.13 0.30 -1.89
C HIS A 242 10.04 -0.93 -2.08
N MET A 243 10.73 -1.04 -3.21
CA MET A 243 11.73 -2.09 -3.43
C MET A 243 12.86 -2.01 -2.40
N MET A 244 13.36 -0.83 -2.08
CA MET A 244 14.34 -0.63 -1.00
C MET A 244 13.82 -1.12 0.34
N ASN A 245 12.57 -0.80 0.67
CA ASN A 245 11.93 -1.28 1.90
C ASN A 245 11.87 -2.82 1.95
N ASN A 246 11.43 -3.46 0.88
CA ASN A 246 11.23 -4.90 0.89
C ASN A 246 12.53 -5.68 0.69
N PHE A 247 13.38 -5.27 -0.24
CA PHE A 247 14.60 -6.02 -0.56
C PHE A 247 15.75 -5.67 0.40
N ILE A 248 16.08 -4.38 0.53
CA ILE A 248 17.23 -3.98 1.33
C ILE A 248 16.93 -4.06 2.82
N PHE A 249 15.82 -3.46 3.27
CA PHE A 249 15.55 -3.38 4.70
C PHE A 249 15.05 -4.71 5.27
N ALA A 250 14.05 -5.34 4.64
CA ALA A 250 13.48 -6.58 5.16
C ALA A 250 14.36 -7.81 4.89
N VAL A 251 14.94 -7.95 3.68
CA VAL A 251 15.74 -9.13 3.33
C VAL A 251 17.20 -8.96 3.77
N VAL A 252 17.90 -7.89 3.29
CA VAL A 252 19.35 -7.78 3.50
C VAL A 252 19.68 -7.40 4.95
N LEU A 253 19.04 -6.35 5.48
CA LEU A 253 19.38 -5.85 6.81
C LEU A 253 18.76 -6.68 7.93
N ASP A 254 17.47 -7.01 7.85
CA ASP A 254 16.80 -7.74 8.94
C ASP A 254 17.24 -9.20 9.03
N ILE A 255 17.50 -9.85 7.90
CA ILE A 255 17.84 -11.27 7.89
C ILE A 255 19.34 -11.48 7.96
N TYR A 256 20.11 -10.93 7.01
CA TYR A 256 21.53 -11.22 6.94
C TYR A 256 22.39 -10.41 7.93
N LEU A 257 22.17 -9.08 8.04
CA LEU A 257 22.99 -8.26 8.93
C LEU A 257 22.61 -8.42 10.40
N ALA A 258 21.34 -8.63 10.72
CA ALA A 258 20.94 -8.88 12.11
C ALA A 258 21.54 -10.16 12.67
N GLN A 259 21.68 -11.21 11.84
CA GLN A 259 22.34 -12.46 12.24
C GLN A 259 23.87 -12.29 12.42
N MET A 260 24.52 -11.51 11.53
CA MET A 260 25.96 -11.30 11.56
C MET A 260 26.41 -10.31 12.66
N MET A 261 25.59 -9.33 13.00
CA MET A 261 25.93 -8.24 13.91
C MET A 261 25.03 -8.24 15.15
N ASN A 262 25.06 -9.33 15.90
CA ASN A 262 24.34 -9.41 17.17
C ASN A 262 25.16 -8.65 18.24
N LEU A 263 24.66 -7.49 18.67
CA LEU A 263 25.26 -6.62 19.69
C LEU A 263 24.70 -6.94 21.09
N GLY A 264 24.63 -8.21 21.46
CA GLY A 264 24.01 -8.67 22.70
C GLY A 264 22.47 -8.57 22.63
N ASP A 265 21.86 -7.93 23.62
CA ASP A 265 20.38 -7.78 23.67
C ASP A 265 19.82 -6.79 22.63
N PHE A 266 20.69 -6.04 21.92
CA PHE A 266 20.30 -5.08 20.89
C PHE A 266 20.84 -5.47 19.51
N SER A 267 19.93 -5.58 18.52
CA SER A 267 20.34 -5.72 17.12
C SER A 267 20.56 -4.35 16.48
N ILE A 268 21.41 -4.28 15.44
CA ILE A 268 21.60 -3.07 14.63
C ILE A 268 20.28 -2.56 14.04
N VAL A 269 19.37 -3.47 13.76
CA VAL A 269 18.06 -3.15 13.19
C VAL A 269 17.20 -2.38 14.20
N GLN A 270 17.21 -2.76 15.48
CA GLN A 270 16.50 -2.03 16.53
C GLN A 270 17.06 -0.61 16.72
N LEU A 271 18.38 -0.46 16.59
CA LEU A 271 19.03 0.85 16.62
C LEU A 271 18.58 1.71 15.43
N LEU A 272 18.54 1.15 14.22
CA LEU A 272 18.05 1.85 13.02
C LEU A 272 16.58 2.25 13.16
N ASP A 273 15.73 1.39 13.71
CA ASP A 273 14.34 1.69 14.01
C ASP A 273 14.20 2.88 14.96
N LEU A 274 14.97 2.88 16.06
CA LEU A 274 14.96 3.96 17.05
C LEU A 274 15.45 5.29 16.46
N VAL A 275 16.55 5.25 15.71
CA VAL A 275 17.11 6.42 15.03
C VAL A 275 16.11 6.95 14.00
N GLY A 276 15.50 6.07 13.21
CA GLY A 276 14.47 6.42 12.24
C GLY A 276 13.25 7.06 12.92
N PHE A 277 12.82 6.54 14.07
CA PHE A 277 11.75 7.12 14.86
C PHE A 277 12.06 8.53 15.33
N ILE A 278 13.27 8.75 15.87
CA ILE A 278 13.70 10.09 16.30
C ILE A 278 13.68 11.06 15.11
N ILE A 279 14.21 10.65 13.96
CA ILE A 279 14.21 11.47 12.74
C ILE A 279 12.78 11.78 12.31
N LEU A 280 11.88 10.78 12.29
CA LEU A 280 10.48 10.97 11.91
C LEU A 280 9.78 11.98 12.84
N VAL A 281 9.96 11.86 14.15
CA VAL A 281 9.39 12.79 15.14
C VAL A 281 9.92 14.20 14.92
N LEU A 282 11.23 14.34 14.72
CA LEU A 282 11.84 15.65 14.44
C LEU A 282 11.30 16.27 13.14
N VAL A 283 11.16 15.48 12.08
CA VAL A 283 10.58 15.95 10.81
C VAL A 283 9.15 16.42 11.02
N VAL A 284 8.32 15.65 11.74
CA VAL A 284 6.93 16.03 12.02
C VAL A 284 6.86 17.33 12.83
N ILE A 285 7.69 17.47 13.87
CA ILE A 285 7.71 18.69 14.70
C ILE A 285 8.18 19.90 13.90
N LEU A 286 9.31 19.78 13.19
CA LEU A 286 9.91 20.89 12.46
C LEU A 286 9.09 21.31 11.25
N LYS A 287 8.38 20.36 10.62
CA LYS A 287 7.56 20.58 9.42
C LYS A 287 6.06 20.63 9.69
N TRP A 288 5.66 20.76 10.95
CA TRP A 288 4.24 20.72 11.33
C TRP A 288 3.38 21.73 10.58
N LYS A 289 3.87 22.96 10.41
CA LYS A 289 3.16 23.99 9.66
C LYS A 289 3.01 23.63 8.19
N ASP A 290 4.09 23.16 7.57
CA ASP A 290 4.10 22.76 6.15
C ASP A 290 3.16 21.57 5.92
N ILE A 291 3.14 20.60 6.87
CA ILE A 291 2.24 19.43 6.83
C ILE A 291 0.78 19.87 6.95
N LYS A 292 0.48 20.75 7.88
CA LYS A 292 -0.89 21.26 8.07
C LYS A 292 -1.37 22.01 6.84
N GLU A 293 -0.55 22.89 6.29
CA GLU A 293 -0.85 23.63 5.06
C GLU A 293 -1.06 22.67 3.88
N TYR A 294 -0.19 21.66 3.72
CA TYR A 294 -0.35 20.63 2.70
C TYR A 294 -1.70 19.91 2.81
N ILE A 295 -2.10 19.54 4.03
CA ILE A 295 -3.38 18.89 4.28
C ILE A 295 -4.54 19.81 3.94
N ASP A 296 -4.49 21.06 4.35
CA ASP A 296 -5.57 22.03 4.14
C ASP A 296 -5.78 22.36 2.65
N VAL A 297 -4.68 22.49 1.90
CA VAL A 297 -4.73 22.80 0.46
C VAL A 297 -5.13 21.58 -0.38
N ASN A 298 -4.72 20.37 0.02
CA ASN A 298 -4.85 19.17 -0.80
C ASN A 298 -5.92 18.18 -0.33
N ARG A 299 -6.75 18.54 0.63
CA ARG A 299 -7.89 17.70 1.04
C ARG A 299 -8.91 17.59 -0.10
N GLY A 300 -9.59 16.46 -0.20
CA GLY A 300 -10.65 16.26 -1.19
C GLY A 300 -11.89 17.12 -0.93
N PHE A 301 -12.83 17.12 -1.86
CA PHE A 301 -14.11 17.82 -1.70
C PHE A 301 -14.92 17.25 -0.54
N TYR A 302 -15.84 18.07 0.00
CA TYR A 302 -16.70 17.67 1.11
C TYR A 302 -17.56 16.45 0.74
N GLY A 303 -17.58 15.42 1.61
CA GLY A 303 -18.35 14.19 1.39
C GLY A 303 -17.62 13.08 0.60
N ILE A 304 -16.41 13.32 0.09
CA ILE A 304 -15.65 12.33 -0.70
C ILE A 304 -15.50 10.97 0.02
N SER A 305 -15.19 10.99 1.30
CA SER A 305 -15.08 9.77 2.12
C SER A 305 -16.44 9.08 2.27
N GLN A 306 -17.49 9.83 2.52
CA GLN A 306 -18.84 9.28 2.61
C GLN A 306 -19.27 8.58 1.31
N ILE A 307 -19.05 9.23 0.16
CA ILE A 307 -19.33 8.63 -1.15
C ILE A 307 -18.52 7.33 -1.32
N THR A 308 -17.24 7.33 -0.96
CA THR A 308 -16.36 6.16 -1.10
C THR A 308 -16.88 4.97 -0.30
N PHE A 309 -17.09 5.16 1.00
CA PHE A 309 -17.45 4.08 1.92
C PHE A 309 -18.94 3.70 1.88
N THR A 310 -19.76 4.35 1.05
CA THR A 310 -21.12 3.91 0.73
C THR A 310 -21.20 3.11 -0.59
N ARG A 311 -20.11 2.97 -1.35
CA ARG A 311 -20.10 2.13 -2.57
C ARG A 311 -20.05 0.66 -2.22
N VAL A 312 -21.05 -0.08 -2.68
CA VAL A 312 -21.16 -1.53 -2.44
C VAL A 312 -19.87 -2.28 -2.81
N THR A 313 -19.25 -1.91 -3.93
CA THR A 313 -17.99 -2.57 -4.37
C THR A 313 -16.82 -2.33 -3.41
N ILE A 314 -16.72 -1.15 -2.81
CA ILE A 314 -15.69 -0.85 -1.80
C ILE A 314 -16.02 -1.55 -0.49
N ILE A 315 -17.28 -1.54 -0.08
CA ILE A 315 -17.74 -2.24 1.14
C ILE A 315 -17.44 -3.74 1.03
N LEU A 316 -17.82 -4.39 -0.06
CA LEU A 316 -17.57 -5.81 -0.28
C LEU A 316 -16.08 -6.15 -0.28
N TYR A 317 -15.25 -5.30 -0.90
CA TYR A 317 -13.80 -5.46 -0.90
C TYR A 317 -13.25 -5.39 0.53
N ILE A 318 -13.61 -4.37 1.30
CA ILE A 318 -13.13 -4.18 2.68
C ILE A 318 -13.63 -5.33 3.59
N ILE A 319 -14.90 -5.68 3.53
CA ILE A 319 -15.48 -6.77 4.35
C ILE A 319 -14.73 -8.09 4.09
N TYR A 320 -14.49 -8.43 2.83
CA TYR A 320 -13.77 -9.65 2.51
C TYR A 320 -12.34 -9.65 3.04
N LEU A 321 -11.61 -8.54 2.91
CA LEU A 321 -10.25 -8.46 3.40
C LEU A 321 -10.19 -8.51 4.94
N LEU A 322 -11.08 -7.81 5.62
CA LEU A 322 -11.21 -7.91 7.09
C LEU A 322 -11.56 -9.36 7.51
N TYR A 323 -12.47 -10.02 6.81
CA TYR A 323 -12.74 -11.44 7.04
C TYR A 323 -11.46 -12.29 6.90
N ARG A 324 -10.67 -12.06 5.85
CA ARG A 324 -9.39 -12.75 5.64
C ARG A 324 -8.38 -12.47 6.75
N THR A 325 -8.30 -11.23 7.21
CA THR A 325 -7.40 -10.80 8.29
C THR A 325 -7.76 -11.49 9.61
N PHE A 326 -9.03 -11.56 9.95
CA PHE A 326 -9.47 -12.08 11.26
C PHE A 326 -9.77 -13.58 11.28
N LEU A 327 -9.97 -14.21 10.11
CA LEU A 327 -10.30 -15.66 10.03
C LEU A 327 -9.29 -16.55 10.77
N PRO A 328 -7.95 -16.39 10.65
CA PRO A 328 -6.99 -17.22 11.36
C PRO A 328 -7.15 -17.12 12.89
N TYR A 329 -7.39 -15.92 13.40
CA TYR A 329 -7.57 -15.67 14.85
C TYR A 329 -8.86 -16.30 15.36
N PHE A 330 -9.93 -16.21 14.59
CA PHE A 330 -11.20 -16.84 14.93
C PHE A 330 -11.11 -18.39 14.91
N ALA A 331 -10.43 -18.97 13.92
CA ALA A 331 -10.22 -20.41 13.82
C ALA A 331 -9.40 -20.95 15.01
N LEU A 332 -8.41 -20.18 15.47
CA LEU A 332 -7.65 -20.55 16.66
C LEU A 332 -8.48 -20.47 17.93
N TYR A 333 -9.23 -19.41 18.10
CA TYR A 333 -10.14 -19.29 19.24
C TYR A 333 -11.08 -20.48 19.36
N LEU A 334 -11.66 -20.93 18.22
CA LEU A 334 -12.55 -22.11 18.20
C LEU A 334 -11.83 -23.44 18.48
N ASN A 335 -10.54 -23.54 18.19
CA ASN A 335 -9.76 -24.75 18.47
C ASN A 335 -9.23 -24.82 19.91
N PHE A 336 -9.30 -23.72 20.65
CA PHE A 336 -8.90 -23.63 22.06
C PHE A 336 -10.04 -23.86 23.04
N TYR A 337 -11.30 -23.78 22.60
CA TYR A 337 -12.52 -24.04 23.36
C TYR A 337 -13.29 -25.21 22.72
#